data_22fc58038423a5d3a94033ff371d5e7a
#
_entry.id   22fc58038423a5d3a94033ff371d5e7a
#
_cell.length_a   1.000
_cell.length_b   1.000
_cell.length_c   1.000
_cell.angle_alpha   90.00
_cell.angle_beta   90.00
_cell.angle_gamma   90.00
#
_symmetry.space_group_name_H-M   'P 1'
#
loop_
_entity.id
_entity.type
_entity.pdbx_description
1 polymer ?
#
loop_
_entity_poly.entity_id
_entity_poly.type
_entity_poly.pdbx_seq_one_letter_code
_entity_poly.pdbx_strand_id
1 'polypeptide(L)'
;MSAYRAGHGSAPTEEGREDGLVGELIAQFADPLAFYRELVQNSIDAGARSIAVSVSFTPDPGADGPDALGTLDVAVRDDGCGMGRDVLEEQLTVLFRSGKEGQEGKIGKFGVGFVSVLAIQPTVVLVRTSEGKGEQWTLALAADQSYELFRAEGGGAAGTTVTLRLRRHARELDALVEGSVAALVRWCRHAEIPIRFAASAGGQVLREARIDRPLGLDAIVTVRVDDGPTAVVAGLPLDGRPYLAFFNRGLLLHETRKDVLGQVVVSIQDPNLEHTLSRDNVRRDRHYERAMRLARRVVDRHLTQHVEVVAAALARRQREEPALEVLLDAAVAAGLDLDYGAIALPLCDPAGGEATIPLSKIRARGVYVASAKSPLTAAVARRGPQFIGPFTTGPGGQVLGSWFSSQPLLPSFAGVNPALGNIPDTRLFAEDPDPTLPGSAP
;
A
#
# COMPACT_ATOMS: atom_id res chain seq x y z
N MET A 1 9.72 -18.56 -41.77
CA MET A 1 9.33 -17.27 -41.21
C MET A 1 8.93 -16.35 -42.36
N SER A 2 7.65 -16.22 -42.62
CA SER A 2 7.12 -15.24 -43.56
C SER A 2 6.80 -13.97 -42.78
N ALA A 3 7.68 -12.96 -42.84
CA ALA A 3 7.46 -11.67 -42.25
C ALA A 3 6.54 -10.86 -43.18
N TYR A 4 5.32 -10.60 -42.74
CA TYR A 4 4.45 -9.65 -43.40
C TYR A 4 4.79 -8.24 -42.88
N ARG A 5 5.39 -7.42 -43.72
CA ARG A 5 5.79 -6.05 -43.44
C ARG A 5 4.61 -5.12 -43.77
N ALA A 6 3.86 -4.67 -42.77
CA ALA A 6 2.80 -3.70 -42.97
C ALA A 6 3.20 -2.38 -42.26
N GLY A 7 3.50 -1.37 -43.07
CA GLY A 7 3.59 0.03 -42.64
C GLY A 7 4.98 0.51 -42.22
N HIS A 8 5.74 1.13 -43.12
CA HIS A 8 6.86 2.01 -42.82
C HIS A 8 6.36 3.44 -42.62
N GLY A 9 6.49 3.97 -41.43
CA GLY A 9 6.43 5.42 -41.20
C GLY A 9 7.85 5.95 -41.04
N SER A 10 8.51 6.39 -42.10
CA SER A 10 9.78 7.13 -42.02
C SER A 10 9.52 8.58 -41.73
N ALA A 11 10.25 9.16 -40.75
CA ALA A 11 10.18 10.58 -40.41
C ALA A 11 10.92 11.42 -41.46
N PRO A 12 10.43 12.64 -41.77
CA PRO A 12 11.26 13.67 -42.39
C PRO A 12 12.12 14.34 -41.32
N THR A 13 13.40 14.47 -41.59
CA THR A 13 14.38 15.25 -40.85
C THR A 13 14.03 16.74 -40.93
N GLU A 14 13.57 17.32 -39.82
CA GLU A 14 13.72 18.74 -39.51
C GLU A 14 14.26 18.86 -38.07
N GLU A 15 15.52 19.26 -38.00
CA GLU A 15 16.20 19.70 -36.78
C GLU A 15 15.42 20.88 -36.16
N GLY A 16 14.86 20.69 -34.98
CA GLY A 16 14.41 21.83 -34.18
C GLY A 16 13.00 21.79 -33.51
N ARG A 17 12.27 20.65 -33.54
CA ARG A 17 10.98 20.51 -32.83
C ARG A 17 10.79 19.10 -32.24
N GLU A 18 11.71 18.66 -31.39
CA GLU A 18 11.62 17.33 -30.77
C GLU A 18 10.83 17.27 -29.44
N ASP A 19 10.19 18.33 -29.00
CA ASP A 19 9.25 18.29 -27.88
C ASP A 19 7.80 18.23 -28.39
N GLY A 20 7.49 17.20 -29.15
CA GLY A 20 6.13 16.92 -29.57
C GLY A 20 5.26 16.41 -28.39
N LEU A 21 3.94 16.26 -28.64
CA LEU A 21 2.92 15.80 -27.69
C LEU A 21 3.39 14.59 -26.83
N VAL A 22 4.15 13.67 -27.40
CA VAL A 22 4.71 12.50 -26.69
C VAL A 22 5.74 12.92 -25.63
N GLY A 23 6.62 13.89 -25.95
CA GLY A 23 7.58 14.44 -24.98
C GLY A 23 6.89 15.14 -23.81
N GLU A 24 5.85 15.93 -24.07
CA GLU A 24 5.04 16.57 -23.02
C GLU A 24 4.32 15.52 -22.15
N LEU A 25 3.80 14.44 -22.76
CA LEU A 25 3.16 13.35 -22.03
C LEU A 25 4.17 12.58 -21.16
N ILE A 26 5.38 12.31 -21.67
CA ILE A 26 6.47 11.67 -20.90
C ILE A 26 6.85 12.55 -19.70
N ALA A 27 6.95 13.87 -19.89
CA ALA A 27 7.30 14.81 -18.82
C ALA A 27 6.27 14.87 -17.68
N GLN A 28 5.03 14.41 -17.90
CA GLN A 28 4.01 14.29 -16.85
C GLN A 28 4.30 13.13 -15.88
N PHE A 29 5.11 12.15 -16.28
CA PHE A 29 5.51 11.05 -15.41
C PHE A 29 6.77 11.40 -14.64
N ALA A 30 6.60 11.98 -13.42
CA ALA A 30 7.73 12.34 -12.54
C ALA A 30 8.54 11.11 -12.07
N ASP A 31 7.94 9.92 -12.06
CA ASP A 31 8.58 8.66 -11.69
C ASP A 31 8.77 7.79 -12.96
N PRO A 32 10.02 7.50 -13.37
CA PRO A 32 10.31 6.66 -14.54
C PRO A 32 9.76 5.24 -14.42
N LEU A 33 9.45 4.76 -13.21
CA LEU A 33 8.90 3.43 -12.95
C LEU A 33 7.37 3.42 -12.82
N ALA A 34 6.69 4.56 -13.03
CA ALA A 34 5.23 4.66 -13.00
C ALA A 34 4.54 3.75 -14.05
N PHE A 35 5.25 3.34 -15.10
CA PHE A 35 4.73 2.41 -16.11
C PHE A 35 4.28 1.06 -15.52
N TYR A 36 4.85 0.61 -14.41
CA TYR A 36 4.39 -0.63 -13.77
C TYR A 36 2.93 -0.57 -13.40
N ARG A 37 2.47 0.55 -12.82
CA ARG A 37 1.05 0.74 -12.49
C ARG A 37 0.17 0.65 -13.73
N GLU A 38 0.58 1.31 -14.81
CA GLU A 38 -0.19 1.36 -16.06
C GLU A 38 -0.26 -0.02 -16.74
N LEU A 39 0.86 -0.74 -16.80
CA LEU A 39 0.87 -2.08 -17.38
C LEU A 39 0.08 -3.07 -16.53
N VAL A 40 0.18 -3.00 -15.20
CA VAL A 40 -0.63 -3.83 -14.29
C VAL A 40 -2.11 -3.50 -14.44
N GLN A 41 -2.49 -2.22 -14.56
CA GLN A 41 -3.87 -1.83 -14.80
C GLN A 41 -4.39 -2.40 -16.12
N ASN A 42 -3.62 -2.26 -17.21
CA ASN A 42 -3.99 -2.82 -18.51
C ASN A 42 -4.18 -4.33 -18.45
N SER A 43 -3.32 -5.04 -17.71
CA SER A 43 -3.46 -6.48 -17.50
C SER A 43 -4.74 -6.86 -16.76
N ILE A 44 -5.10 -6.10 -15.68
CA ILE A 44 -6.35 -6.29 -14.94
C ILE A 44 -7.55 -6.01 -15.84
N ASP A 45 -7.51 -4.94 -16.64
CA ASP A 45 -8.58 -4.57 -17.57
C ASP A 45 -8.74 -5.59 -18.70
N ALA A 46 -7.65 -6.26 -19.11
CA ALA A 46 -7.66 -7.40 -20.04
C ALA A 46 -8.19 -8.71 -19.43
N GLY A 47 -8.61 -8.69 -18.16
CA GLY A 47 -9.13 -9.87 -17.45
C GLY A 47 -8.06 -10.90 -17.11
N ALA A 48 -6.79 -10.48 -16.94
CA ALA A 48 -5.73 -11.36 -16.49
C ALA A 48 -6.02 -11.95 -15.11
N ARG A 49 -5.54 -13.17 -14.87
CA ARG A 49 -5.61 -13.86 -13.58
C ARG A 49 -4.29 -13.87 -12.85
N SER A 50 -3.21 -13.57 -13.56
CA SER A 50 -1.86 -13.48 -13.00
C SER A 50 -0.97 -12.56 -13.84
N ILE A 51 -0.01 -11.90 -13.16
CA ILE A 51 1.00 -11.08 -13.79
C ILE A 51 2.39 -11.57 -13.36
N ALA A 52 3.30 -11.70 -14.32
CA ALA A 52 4.71 -11.94 -14.08
C ALA A 52 5.53 -10.71 -14.52
N VAL A 53 6.31 -10.18 -13.61
CA VAL A 53 7.25 -9.09 -13.87
C VAL A 53 8.67 -9.66 -13.80
N SER A 54 9.49 -9.39 -14.80
CA SER A 54 10.88 -9.82 -14.78
C SER A 54 11.83 -8.69 -15.15
N VAL A 55 12.99 -8.68 -14.48
CA VAL A 55 14.15 -7.83 -14.80
C VAL A 55 15.31 -8.76 -15.09
N SER A 56 15.87 -8.72 -16.29
CA SER A 56 16.99 -9.59 -16.67
C SER A 56 18.11 -8.79 -17.31
N PHE A 57 19.34 -9.07 -16.86
CA PHE A 57 20.55 -8.46 -17.40
C PHE A 57 21.40 -9.52 -18.11
N THR A 58 21.80 -9.22 -19.34
CA THR A 58 22.72 -10.03 -20.13
C THR A 58 23.92 -9.16 -20.55
N PRO A 59 25.11 -9.41 -20.03
CA PRO A 59 26.30 -8.66 -20.44
C PRO A 59 26.63 -8.90 -21.90
N ASP A 60 27.27 -7.93 -22.55
CA ASP A 60 27.79 -8.11 -23.90
C ASP A 60 28.90 -9.18 -23.91
N PRO A 61 29.12 -9.86 -25.04
CA PRO A 61 30.16 -10.85 -25.14
C PRO A 61 31.55 -10.28 -24.76
N GLY A 62 32.20 -10.88 -23.75
CA GLY A 62 33.50 -10.45 -23.26
C GLY A 62 33.48 -9.24 -22.30
N ALA A 63 32.30 -8.68 -21.98
CA ALA A 63 32.18 -7.66 -20.94
C ALA A 63 32.04 -8.31 -19.57
N ASP A 64 32.83 -7.88 -18.61
CA ASP A 64 32.85 -8.41 -17.23
C ASP A 64 32.97 -7.28 -16.20
N GLY A 65 32.56 -7.58 -14.96
CA GLY A 65 32.63 -6.65 -13.85
C GLY A 65 31.48 -5.63 -13.81
N PRO A 66 31.52 -4.69 -12.85
CA PRO A 66 30.43 -3.75 -12.61
C PRO A 66 30.21 -2.74 -13.75
N ASP A 67 31.22 -2.46 -14.55
CA ASP A 67 31.16 -1.56 -15.71
C ASP A 67 30.81 -2.29 -17.01
N ALA A 68 30.57 -3.61 -16.96
CA ALA A 68 30.11 -4.37 -18.13
C ALA A 68 28.84 -3.75 -18.69
N LEU A 69 28.92 -3.32 -19.95
CA LEU A 69 27.73 -2.90 -20.69
C LEU A 69 26.95 -4.14 -21.13
N GLY A 70 25.64 -4.05 -21.14
CA GLY A 70 24.79 -5.17 -21.50
C GLY A 70 23.39 -4.76 -21.88
N THR A 71 22.59 -5.76 -22.20
CA THR A 71 21.16 -5.65 -22.44
C THR A 71 20.43 -5.91 -21.15
N LEU A 72 19.58 -4.95 -20.75
CA LEU A 72 18.69 -5.07 -19.62
C LEU A 72 17.25 -5.06 -20.13
N ASP A 73 16.53 -6.15 -19.91
CA ASP A 73 15.13 -6.31 -20.30
C ASP A 73 14.25 -6.25 -19.05
N VAL A 74 13.27 -5.34 -19.07
CA VAL A 74 12.19 -5.28 -18.08
C VAL A 74 10.91 -5.77 -18.76
N ALA A 75 10.35 -6.87 -18.32
CA ALA A 75 9.17 -7.43 -18.94
C ALA A 75 7.99 -7.55 -17.96
N VAL A 76 6.80 -7.19 -18.41
CA VAL A 76 5.52 -7.42 -17.75
C VAL A 76 4.69 -8.32 -18.62
N ARG A 77 4.32 -9.49 -18.10
CA ARG A 77 3.54 -10.52 -18.81
C ARG A 77 2.25 -10.80 -18.05
N ASP A 78 1.15 -10.86 -18.78
CA ASP A 78 -0.15 -11.27 -18.29
C ASP A 78 -0.72 -12.46 -19.08
N ASP A 79 -1.76 -13.07 -18.52
CA ASP A 79 -2.58 -14.12 -19.10
C ASP A 79 -4.00 -13.61 -19.45
N GLY A 80 -4.13 -12.32 -19.80
CA GLY A 80 -5.38 -11.69 -20.20
C GLY A 80 -5.87 -12.10 -21.59
N CYS A 81 -6.88 -11.40 -22.09
CA CYS A 81 -7.47 -11.71 -23.41
C CYS A 81 -6.54 -11.48 -24.60
N GLY A 82 -5.41 -10.78 -24.41
CA GLY A 82 -4.53 -10.37 -25.49
C GLY A 82 -5.15 -9.31 -26.41
N MET A 83 -4.47 -9.04 -27.53
CA MET A 83 -4.88 -8.04 -28.51
C MET A 83 -4.75 -8.61 -29.94
N GLY A 84 -5.76 -8.35 -30.76
CA GLY A 84 -5.70 -8.57 -32.19
C GLY A 84 -4.94 -7.45 -32.92
N ARG A 85 -4.74 -7.63 -34.23
CA ARG A 85 -4.06 -6.66 -35.08
C ARG A 85 -4.71 -5.28 -35.00
N ASP A 86 -6.03 -5.21 -35.11
CA ASP A 86 -6.78 -3.97 -35.18
C ASP A 86 -6.58 -3.13 -33.90
N VAL A 87 -6.55 -3.77 -32.72
CA VAL A 87 -6.30 -3.09 -31.45
C VAL A 87 -4.87 -2.53 -31.41
N LEU A 88 -3.88 -3.28 -31.90
CA LEU A 88 -2.50 -2.79 -31.99
C LEU A 88 -2.39 -1.58 -32.91
N GLU A 89 -2.98 -1.66 -34.12
CA GLU A 89 -2.91 -0.60 -35.13
C GLU A 89 -3.75 0.62 -34.77
N GLU A 90 -4.95 0.45 -34.19
CA GLU A 90 -5.88 1.54 -33.93
C GLU A 90 -5.74 2.19 -32.58
N GLN A 91 -5.19 1.48 -31.59
CA GLN A 91 -5.11 1.99 -30.22
C GLN A 91 -3.69 2.26 -29.76
N LEU A 92 -2.75 1.32 -29.96
CA LEU A 92 -1.36 1.50 -29.50
C LEU A 92 -0.55 2.40 -30.43
N THR A 93 -0.73 2.30 -31.77
CA THR A 93 0.07 3.08 -32.70
C THR A 93 -0.50 4.48 -32.98
N VAL A 94 -1.76 4.74 -32.68
CA VAL A 94 -2.41 6.06 -32.90
C VAL A 94 -1.68 7.18 -32.19
N LEU A 95 -1.20 6.95 -30.97
CA LEU A 95 -0.42 7.94 -30.22
C LEU A 95 0.88 8.35 -30.91
N PHE A 96 1.50 7.41 -31.61
CA PHE A 96 2.74 7.64 -32.35
C PHE A 96 2.48 8.16 -33.78
N ARG A 97 1.22 8.05 -34.26
CA ARG A 97 0.79 8.65 -35.54
C ARG A 97 0.27 10.07 -35.35
N SER A 98 -0.48 10.36 -34.30
CA SER A 98 -1.12 11.67 -34.08
C SER A 98 -0.14 12.80 -33.82
N GLY A 99 1.08 12.50 -33.37
CA GLY A 99 2.17 13.48 -33.32
C GLY A 99 2.52 14.07 -34.69
N LYS A 100 2.13 13.41 -35.79
CA LYS A 100 2.41 13.84 -37.18
C LYS A 100 1.25 14.57 -37.86
N GLU A 101 0.03 14.47 -37.40
CA GLU A 101 -1.15 14.94 -38.17
C GLU A 101 -2.03 16.00 -37.50
N GLY A 102 -1.65 16.53 -36.33
CA GLY A 102 -2.33 17.69 -35.71
C GLY A 102 -3.85 17.49 -35.43
N GLN A 103 -4.33 16.26 -35.36
CA GLN A 103 -5.74 16.00 -35.03
C GLN A 103 -5.97 16.04 -33.51
N GLU A 104 -6.36 17.19 -33.02
CA GLU A 104 -6.99 17.34 -31.70
C GLU A 104 -8.28 16.53 -31.64
N GLY A 105 -8.35 15.54 -30.71
CA GLY A 105 -9.68 15.16 -30.31
C GLY A 105 -10.04 13.74 -29.91
N LYS A 106 -9.19 12.72 -30.06
CA LYS A 106 -9.53 11.37 -29.59
C LYS A 106 -8.32 10.61 -29.02
N ILE A 107 -7.74 11.12 -27.97
CA ILE A 107 -6.82 10.32 -27.15
C ILE A 107 -7.70 9.43 -26.28
N GLY A 108 -7.89 8.18 -26.66
CA GLY A 108 -8.66 7.20 -25.91
C GLY A 108 -8.00 6.93 -24.53
N LYS A 109 -8.80 6.48 -23.57
CA LYS A 109 -8.40 6.16 -22.20
C LYS A 109 -7.14 5.27 -22.12
N PHE A 110 -6.88 4.45 -23.13
CA PHE A 110 -5.80 3.45 -23.18
C PHE A 110 -4.44 3.96 -23.68
N GLY A 111 -4.40 5.09 -24.41
CA GLY A 111 -3.18 5.51 -25.10
C GLY A 111 -2.20 6.25 -24.19
N VAL A 112 -2.68 7.16 -23.36
CA VAL A 112 -1.82 8.04 -22.54
C VAL A 112 -1.02 7.26 -21.50
N GLY A 113 -1.63 6.21 -20.90
CA GLY A 113 -0.93 5.38 -19.91
C GLY A 113 0.24 4.60 -20.48
N PHE A 114 0.09 4.06 -21.71
CA PHE A 114 1.15 3.29 -22.34
C PHE A 114 2.40 4.12 -22.65
N VAL A 115 2.28 5.42 -22.92
CA VAL A 115 3.43 6.32 -23.14
C VAL A 115 4.39 6.33 -21.94
N SER A 116 3.92 6.05 -20.73
CA SER A 116 4.76 5.97 -19.52
C SER A 116 5.93 5.00 -19.64
N VAL A 117 5.84 3.97 -20.53
CA VAL A 117 6.94 3.02 -20.76
C VAL A 117 8.18 3.69 -21.37
N LEU A 118 8.02 4.86 -22.01
CA LEU A 118 9.13 5.62 -22.58
C LEU A 118 9.89 6.45 -21.54
N ALA A 119 9.33 6.67 -20.35
CA ALA A 119 9.97 7.46 -19.29
C ALA A 119 11.29 6.85 -18.80
N ILE A 120 11.45 5.53 -18.87
CA ILE A 120 12.70 4.84 -18.53
C ILE A 120 13.74 4.85 -19.66
N GLN A 121 13.40 5.47 -20.80
CA GLN A 121 14.24 5.60 -22.00
C GLN A 121 14.69 4.24 -22.56
N PRO A 122 13.76 3.35 -22.96
CA PRO A 122 14.11 2.10 -23.59
C PRO A 122 14.67 2.33 -24.99
N THR A 123 15.60 1.49 -25.44
CA THR A 123 16.06 1.47 -26.83
C THR A 123 15.00 0.89 -27.76
N VAL A 124 14.22 -0.07 -27.23
CA VAL A 124 13.10 -0.72 -27.94
C VAL A 124 12.05 -1.14 -26.93
N VAL A 125 10.78 -0.93 -27.27
CA VAL A 125 9.62 -1.51 -26.57
C VAL A 125 9.05 -2.61 -27.46
N LEU A 126 8.97 -3.83 -26.92
CA LEU A 126 8.37 -4.98 -27.63
C LEU A 126 7.03 -5.33 -26.96
N VAL A 127 5.94 -5.30 -27.72
CA VAL A 127 4.64 -5.78 -27.27
C VAL A 127 4.31 -7.06 -28.01
N ARG A 128 4.41 -8.19 -27.33
CA ARG A 128 4.02 -9.51 -27.87
C ARG A 128 2.68 -9.90 -27.31
N THR A 129 1.70 -10.21 -28.16
CA THR A 129 0.34 -10.47 -27.73
C THR A 129 -0.34 -11.52 -28.60
N SER A 130 -1.29 -12.25 -28.04
CA SER A 130 -2.13 -13.25 -28.72
C SER A 130 -3.49 -13.32 -28.07
N GLU A 131 -4.53 -13.46 -28.88
CA GLU A 131 -5.90 -13.76 -28.38
C GLU A 131 -6.14 -15.26 -28.14
N GLY A 132 -5.12 -16.10 -28.32
CA GLY A 132 -5.26 -17.57 -28.21
C GLY A 132 -5.97 -18.22 -29.40
N LYS A 133 -6.15 -17.50 -30.53
CA LYS A 133 -6.86 -17.95 -31.73
C LYS A 133 -5.93 -18.40 -32.86
N GLY A 134 -4.71 -18.78 -32.56
CA GLY A 134 -3.73 -19.26 -33.55
C GLY A 134 -2.84 -18.17 -34.14
N GLU A 135 -3.03 -16.89 -33.77
CA GLU A 135 -2.19 -15.79 -34.23
C GLU A 135 -1.46 -15.15 -33.06
N GLN A 136 -0.21 -14.76 -33.28
CA GLN A 136 0.58 -13.97 -32.36
C GLN A 136 1.12 -12.75 -33.10
N TRP A 137 0.99 -11.59 -32.48
CA TRP A 137 1.50 -10.33 -33.00
C TRP A 137 2.62 -9.81 -32.11
N THR A 138 3.60 -9.17 -32.75
CA THR A 138 4.68 -8.45 -32.07
C THR A 138 4.78 -7.06 -32.66
N LEU A 139 4.56 -6.05 -31.85
CA LEU A 139 4.83 -4.65 -32.15
C LEU A 139 6.20 -4.32 -31.56
N ALA A 140 7.13 -3.85 -32.40
CA ALA A 140 8.40 -3.28 -31.97
C ALA A 140 8.37 -1.77 -32.16
N LEU A 141 8.52 -1.02 -31.10
CA LEU A 141 8.58 0.44 -31.09
C LEU A 141 10.00 0.87 -30.73
N ALA A 142 10.67 1.57 -31.63
CA ALA A 142 12.01 2.08 -31.42
C ALA A 142 12.02 3.44 -30.70
N ALA A 143 13.20 3.86 -30.24
CA ALA A 143 13.38 5.13 -29.52
C ALA A 143 13.01 6.37 -30.34
N ASP A 144 13.12 6.31 -31.67
CA ASP A 144 12.72 7.35 -32.62
C ASP A 144 11.21 7.36 -32.92
N GLN A 145 10.43 6.59 -32.15
CA GLN A 145 8.97 6.41 -32.31
C GLN A 145 8.56 5.74 -33.63
N SER A 146 9.51 5.21 -34.41
CA SER A 146 9.19 4.30 -35.48
C SER A 146 8.73 2.95 -34.97
N TYR A 147 7.83 2.27 -35.67
CA TYR A 147 7.33 0.98 -35.26
C TYR A 147 7.25 -0.01 -36.40
N GLU A 148 7.39 -1.29 -36.07
CA GLU A 148 7.19 -2.41 -36.99
C GLU A 148 6.23 -3.41 -36.33
N LEU A 149 5.31 -3.96 -37.13
CA LEU A 149 4.35 -4.97 -36.68
C LEU A 149 4.63 -6.30 -37.40
N PHE A 150 4.86 -7.35 -36.63
CA PHE A 150 5.16 -8.70 -37.12
C PHE A 150 4.06 -9.66 -36.72
N ARG A 151 3.70 -10.55 -37.64
CA ARG A 151 2.85 -11.70 -37.33
C ARG A 151 3.71 -12.95 -37.22
N ALA A 152 3.50 -13.73 -36.16
CA ALA A 152 4.07 -15.06 -36.01
C ALA A 152 2.97 -16.11 -36.21
N GLU A 153 3.25 -17.17 -36.94
CA GLU A 153 2.40 -18.35 -37.09
C GLU A 153 2.64 -19.31 -35.91
N GLY A 154 1.59 -19.99 -35.44
CA GLY A 154 1.69 -20.91 -34.35
C GLY A 154 1.32 -20.21 -33.01
N GLY A 155 0.01 -20.09 -32.79
CA GLY A 155 -0.53 -19.31 -31.69
C GLY A 155 -0.11 -19.77 -30.31
N GLY A 156 0.38 -18.82 -29.51
CA GLY A 156 0.55 -18.96 -28.08
C GLY A 156 -0.79 -18.91 -27.34
N ALA A 157 -0.76 -19.17 -26.05
CA ALA A 157 -1.89 -18.89 -25.17
C ALA A 157 -2.25 -17.40 -25.22
N ALA A 158 -3.51 -17.07 -24.91
CA ALA A 158 -3.94 -15.67 -24.79
C ALA A 158 -3.11 -14.93 -23.73
N GLY A 159 -2.87 -13.66 -23.97
CA GLY A 159 -2.12 -12.81 -23.06
C GLY A 159 -1.22 -11.81 -23.77
N THR A 160 -0.59 -10.95 -22.99
CA THR A 160 0.34 -9.91 -23.49
C THR A 160 1.64 -9.93 -22.70
N THR A 161 2.74 -9.65 -23.40
CA THR A 161 4.06 -9.39 -22.79
C THR A 161 4.57 -8.07 -23.34
N VAL A 162 4.79 -7.10 -22.47
CA VAL A 162 5.46 -5.84 -22.78
C VAL A 162 6.89 -5.94 -22.27
N THR A 163 7.88 -5.81 -23.14
CA THR A 163 9.30 -5.84 -22.79
C THR A 163 9.94 -4.49 -23.13
N LEU A 164 10.54 -3.86 -22.14
CA LEU A 164 11.32 -2.64 -22.28
C LEU A 164 12.79 -3.04 -22.31
N ARG A 165 13.43 -2.85 -23.45
CA ARG A 165 14.86 -3.17 -23.64
C ARG A 165 15.70 -1.92 -23.47
N LEU A 166 16.70 -1.99 -22.59
CA LEU A 166 17.60 -0.90 -22.25
C LEU A 166 19.06 -1.33 -22.48
N ARG A 167 19.92 -0.35 -22.72
CA ARG A 167 21.37 -0.52 -22.65
C ARG A 167 21.85 0.06 -21.34
N ARG A 168 22.40 -0.77 -20.45
CA ARG A 168 22.83 -0.36 -19.10
C ARG A 168 24.12 -1.03 -18.69
N HIS A 169 24.83 -0.44 -17.73
CA HIS A 169 25.95 -1.10 -17.06
C HIS A 169 25.45 -2.04 -15.95
N ALA A 170 26.22 -3.11 -15.69
CA ALA A 170 25.88 -4.09 -14.65
C ALA A 170 25.66 -3.45 -13.28
N ARG A 171 26.42 -2.42 -12.91
CA ARG A 171 26.28 -1.65 -11.66
C ARG A 171 24.91 -0.97 -11.46
N GLU A 172 24.14 -0.77 -12.54
CA GLU A 172 22.82 -0.14 -12.45
C GLU A 172 21.69 -1.15 -12.14
N LEU A 173 21.99 -2.45 -12.24
CA LEU A 173 21.01 -3.51 -12.12
C LEU A 173 20.37 -3.55 -10.73
N ASP A 174 21.16 -3.50 -9.66
CA ASP A 174 20.64 -3.61 -8.28
C ASP A 174 19.70 -2.44 -7.96
N ALA A 175 20.07 -1.22 -8.34
CA ALA A 175 19.25 -0.05 -8.15
C ALA A 175 17.92 -0.15 -8.90
N LEU A 176 17.93 -0.69 -10.13
CA LEU A 176 16.71 -0.90 -10.91
C LEU A 176 15.85 -2.02 -10.33
N VAL A 177 16.44 -3.12 -9.87
CA VAL A 177 15.72 -4.23 -9.22
C VAL A 177 15.01 -3.74 -7.96
N GLU A 178 15.73 -3.04 -7.07
CA GLU A 178 15.16 -2.48 -5.84
C GLU A 178 14.08 -1.44 -6.16
N GLY A 179 14.34 -0.52 -7.09
CA GLY A 179 13.37 0.47 -7.55
C GLY A 179 12.11 -0.17 -8.13
N SER A 180 12.26 -1.24 -8.92
CA SER A 180 11.13 -1.98 -9.51
C SER A 180 10.25 -2.62 -8.44
N VAL A 181 10.85 -3.28 -7.44
CA VAL A 181 10.09 -3.85 -6.33
C VAL A 181 9.40 -2.76 -5.51
N ALA A 182 10.10 -1.66 -5.22
CA ALA A 182 9.53 -0.53 -4.48
C ALA A 182 8.35 0.11 -5.25
N ALA A 183 8.47 0.31 -6.56
CA ALA A 183 7.41 0.83 -7.40
C ALA A 183 6.20 -0.10 -7.44
N LEU A 184 6.39 -1.41 -7.64
CA LEU A 184 5.32 -2.40 -7.61
C LEU A 184 4.63 -2.46 -6.25
N VAL A 185 5.40 -2.46 -5.16
CA VAL A 185 4.84 -2.43 -3.79
C VAL A 185 4.06 -1.13 -3.57
N ARG A 186 4.60 0.01 -3.99
CA ARG A 186 3.91 1.29 -3.82
C ARG A 186 2.58 1.33 -4.58
N TRP A 187 2.58 0.97 -5.87
CA TRP A 187 1.44 1.17 -6.74
C TRP A 187 0.46 0.00 -6.78
N CYS A 188 0.94 -1.24 -6.56
CA CYS A 188 0.20 -2.46 -6.87
C CYS A 188 0.07 -3.43 -5.70
N ARG A 189 0.51 -3.07 -4.47
CA ARG A 189 0.58 -4.02 -3.33
C ARG A 189 -0.74 -4.68 -2.97
N HIS A 190 -1.86 -4.07 -3.32
CA HIS A 190 -3.20 -4.60 -3.03
C HIS A 190 -3.93 -5.08 -4.30
N ALA A 191 -3.20 -5.27 -5.41
CA ALA A 191 -3.81 -5.77 -6.65
C ALA A 191 -4.64 -7.04 -6.41
N GLU A 192 -5.80 -7.11 -7.07
CA GLU A 192 -6.75 -8.22 -6.91
C GLU A 192 -6.24 -9.54 -7.51
N ILE A 193 -5.18 -9.48 -8.31
CA ILE A 193 -4.55 -10.64 -8.97
C ILE A 193 -3.10 -10.78 -8.53
N PRO A 194 -2.55 -12.02 -8.47
CA PRO A 194 -1.17 -12.25 -8.04
C PRO A 194 -0.16 -11.64 -9.01
N ILE A 195 0.78 -10.88 -8.47
CA ILE A 195 1.92 -10.32 -9.19
C ILE A 195 3.19 -11.00 -8.67
N ARG A 196 3.92 -11.67 -9.57
CA ARG A 196 5.21 -12.29 -9.27
C ARG A 196 6.32 -11.48 -9.91
N PHE A 197 7.31 -11.13 -9.14
CA PHE A 197 8.52 -10.45 -9.58
C PHE A 197 9.72 -11.40 -9.53
N ALA A 198 10.55 -11.38 -10.58
CA ALA A 198 11.83 -12.09 -10.60
C ALA A 198 12.91 -11.23 -11.26
N ALA A 199 14.11 -11.21 -10.68
CA ALA A 199 15.28 -10.57 -11.27
C ALA A 199 16.38 -11.60 -11.49
N SER A 200 17.11 -11.47 -12.61
CA SER A 200 18.21 -12.38 -12.97
C SER A 200 19.35 -11.66 -13.70
N ALA A 201 20.57 -12.21 -13.56
CA ALA A 201 21.74 -11.79 -14.34
C ALA A 201 22.51 -13.02 -14.80
N GLY A 202 22.86 -13.08 -16.08
CA GLY A 202 23.58 -14.22 -16.65
C GLY A 202 22.89 -15.57 -16.42
N GLY A 203 21.55 -15.59 -16.31
CA GLY A 203 20.77 -16.78 -16.03
C GLY A 203 20.66 -17.17 -14.54
N GLN A 204 21.33 -16.46 -13.64
CA GLN A 204 21.18 -16.66 -12.19
C GLN A 204 20.08 -15.78 -11.63
N VAL A 205 19.20 -16.35 -10.79
CA VAL A 205 18.17 -15.61 -10.06
C VAL A 205 18.82 -14.78 -8.96
N LEU A 206 18.57 -13.48 -8.97
CA LEU A 206 19.05 -12.51 -7.96
C LEU A 206 18.00 -12.25 -6.89
N ARG A 207 16.73 -12.16 -7.30
CA ARG A 207 15.62 -11.80 -6.41
C ARG A 207 14.30 -12.36 -6.92
N GLU A 208 13.46 -12.77 -6.00
CA GLU A 208 12.05 -13.07 -6.24
C GLU A 208 11.19 -12.37 -5.20
N ALA A 209 10.00 -11.93 -5.59
CA ALA A 209 9.03 -11.34 -4.70
C ALA A 209 7.59 -11.63 -5.18
N ARG A 210 6.66 -11.66 -4.23
CA ARG A 210 5.23 -11.69 -4.49
C ARG A 210 4.61 -10.38 -4.00
N ILE A 211 3.80 -9.73 -4.85
CA ILE A 211 3.26 -8.38 -4.64
C ILE A 211 1.75 -8.45 -4.83
N ASP A 212 1.06 -9.02 -3.86
CA ASP A 212 -0.40 -9.11 -3.84
C ASP A 212 -0.83 -9.34 -2.39
N ARG A 213 -0.87 -8.29 -1.61
CA ARG A 213 -1.35 -8.34 -0.23
C ARG A 213 -2.81 -7.93 -0.16
N PRO A 214 -3.62 -8.57 0.70
CA PRO A 214 -4.96 -8.07 0.97
C PRO A 214 -4.95 -6.56 1.32
N LEU A 215 -6.06 -5.87 1.02
CA LEU A 215 -6.20 -4.49 1.47
C LEU A 215 -6.02 -4.41 2.97
N GLY A 216 -5.03 -3.67 3.42
CA GLY A 216 -4.64 -3.56 4.83
C GLY A 216 -3.79 -2.33 5.09
N LEU A 217 -3.38 -2.18 6.34
CA LEU A 217 -2.56 -1.08 6.84
C LEU A 217 -1.61 -1.62 7.90
N ASP A 218 -0.41 -1.05 7.95
CA ASP A 218 0.50 -1.24 9.07
C ASP A 218 0.09 -0.26 10.18
N ALA A 219 -0.54 -0.78 11.25
CA ALA A 219 -1.13 0.02 12.30
C ALA A 219 -1.15 -0.73 13.63
N ILE A 220 -1.30 -0.01 14.76
CA ILE A 220 -1.43 -0.59 16.11
C ILE A 220 -2.65 -1.50 16.17
N VAL A 221 -3.76 -1.06 15.60
CA VAL A 221 -5.02 -1.79 15.50
C VAL A 221 -5.71 -1.38 14.22
N THR A 222 -6.41 -2.31 13.58
CA THR A 222 -7.16 -2.05 12.35
C THR A 222 -8.56 -2.62 12.42
N VAL A 223 -9.48 -1.95 11.73
CA VAL A 223 -10.83 -2.45 11.46
C VAL A 223 -11.10 -2.37 9.98
N ARG A 224 -11.74 -3.40 9.42
CA ARG A 224 -12.20 -3.42 8.02
C ARG A 224 -13.72 -3.43 7.96
N VAL A 225 -14.26 -2.62 7.07
CA VAL A 225 -15.70 -2.56 6.76
C VAL A 225 -15.88 -2.56 5.26
N ASP A 226 -16.71 -3.47 4.77
CA ASP A 226 -17.09 -3.56 3.36
C ASP A 226 -18.56 -3.13 3.24
N ASP A 227 -18.85 -2.19 2.30
CA ASP A 227 -20.19 -1.65 2.02
C ASP A 227 -20.40 -1.61 0.50
N GLY A 228 -21.02 -2.66 -0.04
CA GLY A 228 -21.15 -2.86 -1.48
C GLY A 228 -19.77 -3.01 -2.16
N PRO A 229 -19.45 -2.14 -3.15
CA PRO A 229 -18.17 -2.19 -3.84
C PRO A 229 -17.03 -1.51 -3.07
N THR A 230 -17.35 -0.75 -2.00
CA THR A 230 -16.39 0.04 -1.25
C THR A 230 -15.89 -0.74 -0.04
N ALA A 231 -14.59 -0.93 0.08
CA ALA A 231 -13.91 -1.45 1.26
C ALA A 231 -13.10 -0.34 1.94
N VAL A 232 -13.21 -0.25 3.26
CA VAL A 232 -12.44 0.69 4.08
C VAL A 232 -11.71 -0.07 5.16
N VAL A 233 -10.40 0.14 5.27
CA VAL A 233 -9.59 -0.28 6.42
C VAL A 233 -9.13 0.97 7.13
N ALA A 234 -9.40 1.08 8.42
CA ALA A 234 -8.97 2.18 9.26
C ALA A 234 -8.21 1.65 10.47
N GLY A 235 -7.24 2.42 10.97
CA GLY A 235 -6.45 2.02 12.12
C GLY A 235 -5.74 3.18 12.82
N LEU A 236 -5.09 2.86 13.94
CA LEU A 236 -4.25 3.79 14.68
C LEU A 236 -2.81 3.72 14.17
N PRO A 237 -2.18 4.85 13.79
CA PRO A 237 -0.85 4.86 13.20
C PRO A 237 0.23 4.37 14.16
N LEU A 238 1.21 3.60 13.66
CA LEU A 238 2.40 3.19 14.41
C LEU A 238 3.34 4.37 14.69
N ASP A 239 3.44 5.31 13.74
CA ASP A 239 4.35 6.47 13.79
C ASP A 239 3.68 7.76 14.23
N GLY A 240 2.42 7.69 14.68
CA GLY A 240 1.61 8.85 15.09
C GLY A 240 1.24 9.80 13.95
N ARG A 241 1.47 9.42 12.68
CA ARG A 241 1.20 10.27 11.51
C ARG A 241 -0.03 9.80 10.75
N PRO A 242 -0.93 10.70 10.35
CA PRO A 242 -2.09 10.32 9.57
C PRO A 242 -1.68 9.83 8.18
N TYR A 243 -2.51 8.96 7.63
CA TYR A 243 -2.35 8.45 6.28
C TYR A 243 -3.73 8.17 5.67
N LEU A 244 -3.94 8.62 4.45
CA LEU A 244 -5.14 8.32 3.68
C LEU A 244 -4.74 7.91 2.27
N ALA A 245 -5.19 6.74 1.84
CA ALA A 245 -4.94 6.23 0.51
C ALA A 245 -6.22 5.73 -0.17
N PHE A 246 -6.26 5.91 -1.47
CA PHE A 246 -7.36 5.49 -2.35
C PHE A 246 -6.86 4.48 -3.35
N PHE A 247 -7.61 3.40 -3.50
CA PHE A 247 -7.30 2.30 -4.41
C PHE A 247 -8.48 2.01 -5.34
N ASN A 248 -8.15 1.64 -6.57
CA ASN A 248 -9.08 1.04 -7.53
C ASN A 248 -8.54 -0.34 -7.91
N ARG A 249 -9.32 -1.41 -7.70
CA ARG A 249 -8.89 -2.80 -7.91
C ARG A 249 -7.51 -3.13 -7.30
N GLY A 250 -7.24 -2.53 -6.14
CA GLY A 250 -5.98 -2.69 -5.42
C GLY A 250 -4.81 -1.88 -5.95
N LEU A 251 -4.99 -1.07 -6.99
CA LEU A 251 -3.99 -0.14 -7.50
C LEU A 251 -4.13 1.22 -6.81
N LEU A 252 -3.02 1.76 -6.34
CA LEU A 252 -2.98 3.05 -5.68
C LEU A 252 -3.31 4.18 -6.67
N LEU A 253 -4.38 4.93 -6.36
CA LEU A 253 -4.74 6.14 -7.09
C LEU A 253 -4.06 7.39 -6.52
N HIS A 254 -4.17 7.55 -5.21
CA HIS A 254 -3.64 8.71 -4.50
C HIS A 254 -3.38 8.37 -3.04
N GLU A 255 -2.36 8.97 -2.46
CA GLU A 255 -2.05 8.87 -1.04
C GLU A 255 -1.69 10.24 -0.47
N THR A 256 -2.01 10.47 0.80
CA THR A 256 -1.67 11.70 1.51
C THR A 256 -1.44 11.44 2.99
N ARG A 257 -0.52 12.23 3.58
CA ARG A 257 -0.29 12.28 5.02
C ARG A 257 -0.88 13.51 5.67
N LYS A 258 -1.76 14.22 4.96
CA LYS A 258 -2.52 15.33 5.55
C LYS A 258 -3.60 14.77 6.47
N ASP A 259 -3.83 15.47 7.57
CA ASP A 259 -4.96 15.19 8.46
C ASP A 259 -6.29 15.53 7.76
N VAL A 260 -6.99 14.50 7.33
CA VAL A 260 -8.28 14.60 6.65
C VAL A 260 -9.41 13.95 7.48
N LEU A 261 -9.08 12.93 8.24
CA LEU A 261 -10.01 12.10 9.01
C LEU A 261 -9.60 11.97 10.48
N GLY A 262 -8.77 12.87 11.01
CA GLY A 262 -8.10 12.75 12.29
C GLY A 262 -6.73 12.09 12.18
N GLN A 263 -6.02 11.93 13.31
CA GLN A 263 -4.71 11.29 13.36
C GLN A 263 -4.83 9.76 13.25
N VAL A 264 -5.44 9.31 12.14
CA VAL A 264 -5.68 7.90 11.82
C VAL A 264 -5.04 7.51 10.49
N VAL A 265 -4.86 6.22 10.26
CA VAL A 265 -4.47 5.66 8.97
C VAL A 265 -5.68 5.00 8.31
N VAL A 266 -5.93 5.33 7.03
CA VAL A 266 -7.11 4.84 6.31
C VAL A 266 -6.74 4.43 4.88
N SER A 267 -7.15 3.24 4.47
CA SER A 267 -7.13 2.77 3.08
C SER A 267 -8.55 2.56 2.58
N ILE A 268 -8.87 3.14 1.44
CA ILE A 268 -10.18 3.07 0.80
C ILE A 268 -10.02 2.40 -0.56
N GLN A 269 -10.75 1.34 -0.82
CA GLN A 269 -10.81 0.71 -2.12
C GLN A 269 -12.24 0.76 -2.67
N ASP A 270 -12.39 1.27 -3.88
CA ASP A 270 -13.66 1.22 -4.64
C ASP A 270 -13.34 1.17 -6.14
N PRO A 271 -13.90 0.22 -6.92
CA PRO A 271 -13.63 0.08 -8.35
C PRO A 271 -14.19 1.25 -9.20
N ASN A 272 -15.02 2.12 -8.61
CA ASN A 272 -15.57 3.29 -9.29
C ASN A 272 -14.78 4.58 -9.02
N LEU A 273 -13.73 4.54 -8.21
CA LEU A 273 -12.85 5.69 -8.02
C LEU A 273 -11.97 5.88 -9.27
N GLU A 274 -11.86 7.10 -9.73
CA GLU A 274 -11.06 7.47 -10.91
C GLU A 274 -10.03 8.53 -10.55
N HIS A 275 -8.91 8.53 -11.29
CA HIS A 275 -7.93 9.62 -11.25
C HIS A 275 -8.51 10.93 -11.81
N THR A 276 -7.92 12.06 -11.39
CA THR A 276 -7.96 13.32 -12.15
C THR A 276 -7.23 13.16 -13.48
N LEU A 277 -7.42 14.09 -14.40
CA LEU A 277 -6.69 14.08 -15.68
C LEU A 277 -5.18 14.13 -15.50
N SER A 278 -4.70 14.89 -14.49
CA SER A 278 -3.29 15.00 -14.11
C SER A 278 -2.74 13.76 -13.38
N ARG A 279 -3.57 12.76 -13.05
CA ARG A 279 -3.22 11.53 -12.34
C ARG A 279 -2.55 11.71 -10.97
N ASP A 280 -2.59 12.91 -10.42
CA ASP A 280 -2.02 13.27 -9.11
C ASP A 280 -3.02 13.16 -7.96
N ASN A 281 -4.32 13.01 -8.27
CA ASN A 281 -5.38 12.98 -7.28
C ASN A 281 -6.56 12.07 -7.72
N VAL A 282 -7.49 11.85 -6.79
CA VAL A 282 -8.77 11.17 -7.07
C VAL A 282 -9.83 12.20 -7.47
N ARG A 283 -10.61 11.87 -8.50
CA ARG A 283 -11.73 12.70 -8.95
C ARG A 283 -12.79 12.76 -7.85
N ARG A 284 -13.13 13.98 -7.44
CA ARG A 284 -14.14 14.25 -6.41
C ARG A 284 -15.55 14.23 -7.00
N ASP A 285 -16.05 13.02 -7.18
CA ASP A 285 -17.41 12.76 -7.67
C ASP A 285 -18.27 12.07 -6.59
N ARG A 286 -19.47 11.61 -6.99
CA ARG A 286 -20.40 10.90 -6.09
C ARG A 286 -19.80 9.65 -5.45
N HIS A 287 -18.89 8.96 -6.15
CA HIS A 287 -18.25 7.73 -5.64
C HIS A 287 -17.24 8.08 -4.57
N TYR A 288 -16.41 9.10 -4.82
CA TYR A 288 -15.50 9.66 -3.83
C TYR A 288 -16.23 10.12 -2.56
N GLU A 289 -17.32 10.89 -2.73
CA GLU A 289 -18.10 11.39 -1.59
C GLU A 289 -18.75 10.26 -0.78
N ARG A 290 -19.23 9.19 -1.46
CA ARG A 290 -19.74 7.99 -0.79
C ARG A 290 -18.66 7.30 0.02
N ALA A 291 -17.49 7.07 -0.61
CA ALA A 291 -16.35 6.40 0.00
C ALA A 291 -15.85 7.18 1.23
N MET A 292 -15.76 8.52 1.15
CA MET A 292 -15.37 9.39 2.25
C MET A 292 -16.40 9.39 3.40
N ARG A 293 -17.70 9.34 3.10
CA ARG A 293 -18.73 9.21 4.15
C ARG A 293 -18.62 7.87 4.88
N LEU A 294 -18.36 6.79 4.14
CA LEU A 294 -18.12 5.48 4.76
C LEU A 294 -16.86 5.53 5.62
N ALA A 295 -15.75 6.06 5.12
CA ALA A 295 -14.50 6.16 5.86
C ALA A 295 -14.66 6.92 7.19
N ARG A 296 -15.36 8.07 7.18
CA ARG A 296 -15.70 8.81 8.42
C ARG A 296 -16.48 7.94 9.40
N ARG A 297 -17.54 7.25 8.93
CA ARG A 297 -18.34 6.34 9.78
C ARG A 297 -17.48 5.21 10.35
N VAL A 298 -16.54 4.67 9.54
CA VAL A 298 -15.63 3.62 10.00
C VAL A 298 -14.71 4.13 11.10
N VAL A 299 -14.14 5.32 10.95
CA VAL A 299 -13.29 5.95 11.98
C VAL A 299 -14.10 6.27 13.22
N ASP A 300 -15.20 7.03 13.07
CA ASP A 300 -15.94 7.59 14.21
C ASP A 300 -16.66 6.51 15.03
N ARG A 301 -17.02 5.38 14.41
CA ARG A 301 -17.81 4.36 15.07
C ARG A 301 -17.10 3.02 15.18
N HIS A 302 -16.70 2.44 14.03
CA HIS A 302 -16.21 1.06 14.01
C HIS A 302 -14.82 0.95 14.63
N LEU A 303 -13.90 1.89 14.29
CA LEU A 303 -12.57 1.91 14.87
C LEU A 303 -12.66 2.19 16.38
N THR A 304 -13.45 3.18 16.79
CA THR A 304 -13.68 3.50 18.21
C THR A 304 -14.16 2.28 18.99
N GLN A 305 -15.22 1.61 18.52
CA GLN A 305 -15.73 0.40 19.17
C GLN A 305 -14.70 -0.73 19.20
N HIS A 306 -13.93 -0.90 18.12
CA HIS A 306 -12.90 -1.93 18.07
C HIS A 306 -11.76 -1.65 19.06
N VAL A 307 -11.31 -0.40 19.16
CA VAL A 307 -10.33 0.04 20.16
C VAL A 307 -10.83 -0.24 21.58
N GLU A 308 -12.10 0.05 21.90
CA GLU A 308 -12.70 -0.26 23.19
C GLU A 308 -12.68 -1.76 23.51
N VAL A 309 -13.02 -2.61 22.53
CA VAL A 309 -12.98 -4.07 22.69
C VAL A 309 -11.57 -4.57 22.95
N VAL A 310 -10.60 -4.10 22.16
CA VAL A 310 -9.18 -4.48 22.30
C VAL A 310 -8.62 -3.97 23.63
N ALA A 311 -8.90 -2.71 24.00
CA ALA A 311 -8.48 -2.15 25.28
C ALA A 311 -9.06 -2.94 26.48
N ALA A 312 -10.34 -3.31 26.42
CA ALA A 312 -10.96 -4.15 27.43
C ALA A 312 -10.34 -5.56 27.51
N ALA A 313 -9.96 -6.14 26.37
CA ALA A 313 -9.28 -7.44 26.32
C ALA A 313 -7.87 -7.35 26.92
N LEU A 314 -7.09 -6.32 26.57
CA LEU A 314 -5.75 -6.07 27.13
C LEU A 314 -5.82 -5.82 28.65
N ALA A 315 -6.78 -5.01 29.10
CA ALA A 315 -6.97 -4.75 30.54
C ALA A 315 -7.24 -6.03 31.37
N ARG A 316 -7.90 -7.03 30.78
CA ARG A 316 -8.19 -8.32 31.46
C ARG A 316 -6.99 -9.22 31.62
N ARG A 317 -5.94 -9.07 30.79
CA ARG A 317 -4.79 -9.98 30.79
C ARG A 317 -3.87 -9.91 32.00
N GLN A 318 -4.12 -8.96 32.92
CA GLN A 318 -3.40 -8.80 34.20
C GLN A 318 -1.86 -8.81 34.12
N ARG A 319 -1.29 -8.65 32.94
CA ARG A 319 0.15 -8.52 32.73
C ARG A 319 0.52 -7.05 32.66
N GLU A 320 1.77 -6.73 33.00
CA GLU A 320 2.39 -5.44 32.65
C GLU A 320 2.44 -5.36 31.10
N GLU A 321 1.35 -4.90 30.50
CA GLU A 321 1.27 -4.80 29.04
C GLU A 321 1.36 -3.31 28.66
N PRO A 322 2.56 -2.88 28.17
CA PRO A 322 2.71 -1.55 27.55
C PRO A 322 1.76 -1.35 26.36
N ALA A 323 1.23 -2.46 25.82
CA ALA A 323 0.28 -2.48 24.72
C ALA A 323 -1.00 -1.70 24.97
N LEU A 324 -1.59 -1.78 26.18
CA LEU A 324 -2.80 -1.03 26.53
C LEU A 324 -2.54 0.49 26.53
N GLU A 325 -1.40 0.88 27.08
CA GLU A 325 -1.00 2.29 27.17
C GLU A 325 -0.77 2.86 25.76
N VAL A 326 -0.01 2.15 24.91
CA VAL A 326 0.24 2.54 23.53
C VAL A 326 -1.07 2.67 22.75
N LEU A 327 -2.00 1.74 22.95
CA LEU A 327 -3.30 1.77 22.27
C LEU A 327 -4.13 2.99 22.69
N LEU A 328 -4.20 3.26 24.01
CA LEU A 328 -4.99 4.39 24.53
C LEU A 328 -4.36 5.73 24.17
N ASP A 329 -3.04 5.86 24.22
CA ASP A 329 -2.32 7.06 23.78
C ASP A 329 -2.59 7.38 22.32
N ALA A 330 -2.47 6.35 21.46
CA ALA A 330 -2.75 6.50 20.05
C ALA A 330 -4.22 6.87 19.78
N ALA A 331 -5.17 6.28 20.53
CA ALA A 331 -6.58 6.59 20.39
C ALA A 331 -6.92 8.03 20.83
N VAL A 332 -6.31 8.51 21.92
CA VAL A 332 -6.46 9.89 22.37
C VAL A 332 -5.83 10.86 21.37
N ALA A 333 -4.63 10.55 20.89
CA ALA A 333 -3.96 11.36 19.85
C ALA A 333 -4.78 11.41 18.55
N ALA A 334 -5.47 10.31 18.21
CA ALA A 334 -6.36 10.24 17.05
C ALA A 334 -7.69 11.00 17.27
N GLY A 335 -7.98 11.43 18.50
CA GLY A 335 -9.22 12.14 18.84
C GLY A 335 -10.45 11.22 18.89
N LEU A 336 -10.27 9.91 19.14
CA LEU A 336 -11.38 8.98 19.27
C LEU A 336 -12.16 9.23 20.56
N ASP A 337 -13.47 9.29 20.46
CA ASP A 337 -14.39 9.44 21.60
C ASP A 337 -14.71 8.07 22.22
N LEU A 338 -13.81 7.58 23.11
CA LEU A 338 -13.91 6.27 23.71
C LEU A 338 -14.93 6.24 24.86
N ASP A 339 -15.76 5.18 24.91
CA ASP A 339 -16.53 4.85 26.09
C ASP A 339 -15.65 4.17 27.16
N TYR A 340 -15.04 4.95 28.02
CA TYR A 340 -14.23 4.46 29.14
C TYR A 340 -15.01 3.57 30.11
N GLY A 341 -16.35 3.55 30.05
CA GLY A 341 -17.18 2.63 30.81
C GLY A 341 -17.06 1.17 30.40
N ALA A 342 -16.71 0.92 29.14
CA ALA A 342 -16.51 -0.41 28.63
C ALA A 342 -15.15 -1.01 29.02
N ILE A 343 -14.15 -0.18 29.37
CA ILE A 343 -12.82 -0.61 29.76
C ILE A 343 -12.79 -0.94 31.25
N ALA A 344 -12.71 -2.24 31.59
CA ALA A 344 -12.61 -2.69 32.95
C ALA A 344 -11.15 -2.97 33.34
N LEU A 345 -10.69 -2.32 34.41
CA LEU A 345 -9.31 -2.46 34.90
C LEU A 345 -9.25 -3.46 36.05
N PRO A 346 -8.17 -4.26 36.17
CA PRO A 346 -8.02 -5.18 37.30
C PRO A 346 -7.84 -4.44 38.60
N LEU A 347 -8.56 -4.88 39.63
CA LEU A 347 -8.43 -4.39 41.01
C LEU A 347 -7.48 -5.32 41.75
N CYS A 348 -6.65 -4.74 42.64
CA CYS A 348 -5.92 -5.46 43.63
C CYS A 348 -6.86 -5.73 44.83
N ASP A 349 -7.58 -6.85 44.82
CA ASP A 349 -8.41 -7.27 45.95
C ASP A 349 -7.53 -7.70 47.14
N PRO A 350 -7.72 -7.15 48.32
CA PRO A 350 -7.00 -7.57 49.56
C PRO A 350 -7.19 -9.04 49.88
N ALA A 351 -8.33 -9.62 49.54
CA ALA A 351 -8.65 -11.03 49.78
C ALA A 351 -8.01 -11.98 48.73
N GLY A 352 -7.28 -11.45 47.75
CA GLY A 352 -6.62 -12.25 46.70
C GLY A 352 -7.56 -12.65 45.54
N GLY A 353 -8.78 -12.14 45.49
CA GLY A 353 -9.73 -12.34 44.42
C GLY A 353 -9.39 -11.50 43.17
N GLU A 354 -9.84 -11.96 42.01
CA GLU A 354 -9.79 -11.18 40.75
C GLU A 354 -11.08 -10.33 40.66
N ALA A 355 -10.93 -9.03 40.88
CA ALA A 355 -12.01 -8.08 40.67
C ALA A 355 -11.61 -7.07 39.60
N THR A 356 -12.58 -6.53 38.88
CA THR A 356 -12.38 -5.46 37.90
C THR A 356 -13.28 -4.28 38.19
N ILE A 357 -12.86 -3.09 37.83
CA ILE A 357 -13.66 -1.86 37.92
C ILE A 357 -13.66 -1.17 36.53
N PRO A 358 -14.84 -0.79 36.02
CA PRO A 358 -14.90 0.06 34.81
C PRO A 358 -14.19 1.39 35.05
N LEU A 359 -13.43 1.83 34.06
CA LEU A 359 -12.65 3.06 34.09
C LEU A 359 -13.53 4.27 34.43
N SER A 360 -14.78 4.29 33.96
CA SER A 360 -15.79 5.33 34.28
C SER A 360 -16.21 5.37 35.76
N LYS A 361 -16.07 4.28 36.51
CA LYS A 361 -16.46 4.20 37.92
C LYS A 361 -15.34 4.53 38.89
N ILE A 362 -14.12 4.72 38.39
CA ILE A 362 -12.95 5.03 39.23
C ILE A 362 -13.10 6.37 39.95
N ARG A 363 -13.85 7.30 39.39
CA ARG A 363 -14.13 8.63 39.98
C ARG A 363 -14.76 8.61 41.39
N ALA A 364 -15.49 7.56 41.76
CA ALA A 364 -16.38 7.62 42.87
C ALA A 364 -15.85 7.03 44.18
N ARG A 365 -14.66 6.37 44.19
CA ARG A 365 -14.32 5.47 45.28
C ARG A 365 -12.93 5.60 45.92
N GLY A 366 -12.18 6.65 45.64
CA GLY A 366 -10.82 6.79 46.20
C GLY A 366 -9.91 5.62 45.83
N VAL A 367 -9.68 5.45 44.54
CA VAL A 367 -8.85 4.38 43.98
C VAL A 367 -7.40 4.85 43.87
N TYR A 368 -6.47 4.01 44.31
CA TYR A 368 -5.03 4.27 44.18
C TYR A 368 -4.46 3.43 43.04
N VAL A 369 -3.53 4.01 42.30
CA VAL A 369 -2.80 3.31 41.25
C VAL A 369 -1.49 2.77 41.82
N ALA A 370 -1.22 1.48 41.65
CA ALA A 370 0.01 0.85 42.09
C ALA A 370 0.72 0.18 40.87
N SER A 371 1.99 0.40 40.75
CA SER A 371 2.84 -0.18 39.68
C SER A 371 3.09 -1.69 39.85
N ALA A 372 2.90 -2.23 41.04
CA ALA A 372 3.07 -3.65 41.33
C ALA A 372 2.28 -4.11 42.56
N LYS A 373 1.86 -5.37 42.55
CA LYS A 373 1.38 -6.02 43.77
C LYS A 373 2.54 -6.14 44.78
N SER A 374 2.39 -5.57 45.95
CA SER A 374 3.36 -5.64 47.04
C SER A 374 2.66 -5.87 48.36
N PRO A 375 3.39 -6.34 49.40
CA PRO A 375 2.82 -6.42 50.74
C PRO A 375 2.26 -5.09 51.25
N LEU A 376 2.84 -3.97 50.79
CA LEU A 376 2.37 -2.63 51.13
C LEU A 376 1.02 -2.33 50.46
N THR A 377 0.87 -2.61 49.15
CA THR A 377 -0.38 -2.42 48.44
C THR A 377 -1.48 -3.29 49.00
N ALA A 378 -1.18 -4.53 49.39
CA ALA A 378 -2.10 -5.43 50.05
C ALA A 378 -2.49 -4.94 51.47
N ALA A 379 -1.54 -4.35 52.21
CA ALA A 379 -1.82 -3.81 53.55
C ALA A 379 -2.70 -2.55 53.49
N VAL A 380 -2.46 -1.68 52.50
CA VAL A 380 -3.29 -0.46 52.34
C VAL A 380 -4.66 -0.82 51.79
N ALA A 381 -4.79 -1.77 50.87
CA ALA A 381 -6.06 -2.24 50.36
C ALA A 381 -6.98 -2.83 51.47
N ARG A 382 -6.42 -3.49 52.47
CA ARG A 382 -7.15 -3.98 53.62
C ARG A 382 -7.77 -2.87 54.48
N ARG A 383 -7.31 -1.62 54.34
CA ARG A 383 -7.81 -0.45 55.07
C ARG A 383 -8.89 0.35 54.35
N GLY A 384 -9.33 -0.13 53.18
CA GLY A 384 -10.47 0.43 52.48
C GLY A 384 -10.25 0.98 51.07
N PRO A 385 -9.08 1.58 50.72
CA PRO A 385 -8.88 2.01 49.34
C PRO A 385 -8.61 0.82 48.41
N GLN A 386 -9.23 0.86 47.24
CA GLN A 386 -9.02 -0.14 46.20
C GLN A 386 -7.85 0.26 45.30
N PHE A 387 -7.00 -0.69 44.95
CA PHE A 387 -5.86 -0.48 44.05
C PHE A 387 -6.17 -1.02 42.68
N ILE A 388 -5.80 -0.26 41.68
CA ILE A 388 -5.73 -0.68 40.30
C ILE A 388 -4.25 -1.00 40.05
N GLY A 389 -3.97 -2.18 39.69
CA GLY A 389 -2.56 -2.53 39.45
C GLY A 389 -2.38 -3.32 38.19
N PRO A 390 -1.12 -3.69 37.90
CA PRO A 390 -0.01 -2.77 37.80
C PRO A 390 -0.03 -2.10 36.41
N PHE A 391 0.04 -0.79 36.36
CA PHE A 391 0.29 -0.05 35.15
C PHE A 391 1.74 0.37 35.15
N THR A 392 2.42 0.12 34.01
CA THR A 392 3.78 0.65 33.80
C THR A 392 3.71 2.15 33.54
N THR A 393 4.73 2.86 33.98
CA THR A 393 4.87 4.31 33.85
C THR A 393 5.44 4.71 32.48
N GLY A 394 4.88 4.17 31.37
CA GLY A 394 5.16 4.63 30.03
C GLY A 394 4.40 5.92 29.67
N PRO A 395 4.53 6.44 28.44
CA PRO A 395 3.74 7.58 27.96
C PRO A 395 2.24 7.37 28.09
N GLY A 396 1.76 6.12 28.00
CA GLY A 396 0.38 5.76 28.27
C GLY A 396 0.01 5.79 29.73
N GLY A 397 0.92 5.43 30.63
CA GLY A 397 0.76 5.67 32.07
C GLY A 397 0.62 7.15 32.39
N GLN A 398 1.20 8.03 31.56
CA GLN A 398 0.98 9.47 31.68
C GLN A 398 -0.43 9.88 31.24
N VAL A 399 -1.02 9.27 30.24
CA VAL A 399 -2.41 9.56 29.83
C VAL A 399 -3.41 9.04 30.86
N LEU A 400 -3.26 7.81 31.32
CA LEU A 400 -4.03 7.31 32.47
C LEU A 400 -3.70 8.13 33.72
N GLY A 401 -2.45 8.46 33.98
CA GLY A 401 -1.99 9.34 35.06
C GLY A 401 -2.51 10.77 34.93
N SER A 402 -2.55 11.36 33.72
CA SER A 402 -3.14 12.69 33.49
C SER A 402 -4.66 12.64 33.55
N TRP A 403 -5.29 11.56 33.08
CA TRP A 403 -6.71 11.34 33.22
C TRP A 403 -7.08 11.13 34.68
N PHE A 404 -6.29 10.38 35.46
CA PHE A 404 -6.46 10.24 36.89
C PHE A 404 -6.14 11.53 37.68
N SER A 405 -5.11 12.29 37.26
CA SER A 405 -4.71 13.56 37.91
C SER A 405 -5.65 14.71 37.58
N SER A 406 -6.31 14.69 36.42
CA SER A 406 -7.39 15.63 36.11
C SER A 406 -8.65 15.39 36.95
N GLN A 407 -8.69 14.28 37.70
CA GLN A 407 -9.75 13.97 38.62
C GLN A 407 -9.35 14.47 40.05
N PRO A 408 -10.06 15.40 40.66
CA PRO A 408 -9.61 16.12 41.86
C PRO A 408 -9.48 15.30 43.14
N LEU A 409 -9.44 13.96 43.10
CA LEU A 409 -9.58 13.11 44.27
C LEU A 409 -8.66 11.89 44.36
N LEU A 410 -7.57 11.82 43.56
CA LEU A 410 -6.62 10.71 43.72
C LEU A 410 -5.29 11.20 44.29
N PRO A 411 -5.00 10.93 45.60
CA PRO A 411 -3.67 11.21 46.12
C PRO A 411 -2.65 10.26 45.47
N SER A 412 -1.64 10.85 44.85
CA SER A 412 -0.48 10.09 44.36
C SER A 412 0.25 9.48 45.55
N PHE A 413 0.36 8.15 45.63
CA PHE A 413 1.23 7.52 46.58
C PHE A 413 2.69 7.79 46.20
N ALA A 414 3.44 8.48 47.05
CA ALA A 414 4.87 8.66 46.92
C ALA A 414 5.58 7.28 47.00
N GLY A 415 5.96 6.75 45.91
CA GLY A 415 6.60 5.41 45.78
C GLY A 415 6.50 4.84 44.39
N VAL A 416 5.76 5.46 43.51
CA VAL A 416 5.80 5.15 42.07
C VAL A 416 7.05 5.80 41.50
N ASN A 417 8.09 5.02 41.34
CA ASN A 417 9.28 5.48 40.65
C ASN A 417 8.98 5.52 39.13
N PRO A 418 8.97 6.68 38.48
CA PRO A 418 8.84 6.78 37.03
C PRO A 418 10.18 6.38 36.38
N ALA A 419 10.58 5.14 36.51
CA ALA A 419 11.61 4.63 35.62
C ALA A 419 11.04 4.55 34.23
N LEU A 420 11.33 5.57 33.44
CA LEU A 420 11.14 5.59 31.99
C LEU A 420 11.94 4.41 31.39
N GLY A 421 11.34 3.26 31.36
CA GLY A 421 11.80 2.14 30.56
C GLY A 421 11.51 2.44 29.09
N ASN A 422 12.53 2.27 28.24
CA ASN A 422 12.36 2.33 26.79
C ASN A 422 11.13 1.52 26.37
N ILE A 423 10.27 2.12 25.57
CA ILE A 423 9.13 1.46 24.93
C ILE A 423 9.70 0.30 24.12
N PRO A 424 9.37 -0.97 24.41
CA PRO A 424 9.80 -2.06 23.58
C PRO A 424 9.20 -1.91 22.19
N ASP A 425 9.98 -2.27 21.20
CA ASP A 425 9.73 -2.28 19.77
C ASP A 425 8.26 -2.56 19.42
N THR A 426 7.62 -1.61 18.73
CA THR A 426 6.23 -1.67 18.24
C THR A 426 5.91 -2.87 17.35
N ARG A 427 6.87 -3.75 17.07
CA ARG A 427 6.71 -5.01 16.35
C ARG A 427 5.90 -6.06 17.09
N LEU A 428 5.62 -5.87 18.39
CA LEU A 428 4.81 -6.79 19.20
C LEU A 428 3.39 -7.01 18.64
N PHE A 429 2.89 -6.10 17.84
CA PHE A 429 1.57 -6.24 17.20
C PHE A 429 1.61 -6.86 15.80
N ALA A 430 2.79 -6.92 15.17
CA ALA A 430 2.97 -7.42 13.81
C ALA A 430 3.37 -8.91 13.75
N GLU A 431 3.98 -9.45 14.82
CA GLU A 431 4.61 -10.77 14.77
C GLU A 431 3.83 -11.90 15.46
N ASP A 432 2.80 -11.60 16.26
CA ASP A 432 2.01 -12.65 16.93
C ASP A 432 0.52 -12.28 16.96
N PRO A 433 -0.23 -12.50 15.86
CA PRO A 433 -1.67 -12.34 15.88
C PRO A 433 -2.27 -13.39 16.83
N ASP A 434 -2.75 -12.96 18.00
CA ASP A 434 -3.48 -13.82 18.91
C ASP A 434 -4.75 -14.32 18.20
N PRO A 435 -4.87 -15.62 17.93
CA PRO A 435 -6.00 -16.19 17.21
C PRO A 435 -7.35 -16.05 17.95
N THR A 436 -7.34 -15.50 19.18
CA THR A 436 -8.53 -15.28 19.99
C THR A 436 -9.08 -13.84 19.86
N LEU A 437 -8.37 -12.92 19.14
CA LEU A 437 -8.89 -11.59 18.88
C LEU A 437 -9.75 -11.60 17.61
N PRO A 438 -10.97 -11.06 17.64
CA PRO A 438 -11.81 -10.96 16.45
C PRO A 438 -11.13 -10.04 15.42
N GLY A 439 -10.69 -10.63 14.29
CA GLY A 439 -9.99 -9.93 13.21
C GLY A 439 -8.61 -10.48 12.83
N SER A 440 -8.05 -11.44 13.59
CA SER A 440 -6.82 -12.14 13.25
C SER A 440 -7.11 -13.41 12.47
N ALA A 441 -7.69 -13.33 11.30
CA ALA A 441 -7.67 -14.41 10.33
C ALA A 441 -6.53 -14.18 9.33
N PRO A 442 -5.83 -15.26 8.87
CA PRO A 442 -4.62 -15.19 8.06
C PRO A 442 -4.81 -14.52 6.71
#